data_2e321f89e0be95349c31ca792ad024e3
#
_entry.id   2e321f89e0be95349c31ca792ad024e3
#
_cell.length_a   1.000
_cell.length_b   1.000
_cell.length_c   1.000
_cell.angle_alpha   90.00
_cell.angle_beta   90.00
_cell.angle_gamma   90.00
#
_symmetry.space_group_name_H-M   'P 1'
#
loop_
_entity.id
_entity.type
_entity.pdbx_description
1 polymer ?
#
loop_
_entity_poly.entity_id
_entity_poly.type
_entity_poly.pdbx_seq_one_letter_code
_entity_poly.pdbx_strand_id
1 'polypeptide(L)'
;MSRHRKALQRLCATPTPSDIRWQELRGVLEHLGYEMLTKSGSRRKFYNARKQALIICHEPHPSPCVDKACVADVVAHLKVHGFV
;
A
#
# COMPACT_ATOMS: atom_id res chain seq x y z
N MET A 1 -7.10 19.42 0.01
CA MET A 1 -7.00 17.98 -0.16
C MET A 1 -5.66 17.48 0.27
N SER A 2 -5.62 16.39 1.00
CA SER A 2 -4.35 15.86 1.44
C SER A 2 -3.65 15.12 0.30
N ARG A 3 -2.33 15.11 0.36
CA ARG A 3 -1.49 14.38 -0.58
C ARG A 3 -1.82 12.88 -0.58
N HIS A 4 -2.16 12.33 0.58
CA HIS A 4 -2.47 10.91 0.72
C HIS A 4 -3.78 10.53 0.04
N ARG A 5 -4.74 11.45 0.02
CA ARG A 5 -6.00 11.20 -0.66
C ARG A 5 -5.80 11.06 -2.17
N LYS A 6 -4.98 11.93 -2.76
CA LYS A 6 -4.64 11.83 -4.17
C LYS A 6 -3.89 10.53 -4.46
N ALA A 7 -2.95 10.16 -3.59
CA ALA A 7 -2.19 8.94 -3.76
C ALA A 7 -3.10 7.72 -3.69
N LEU A 8 -4.08 7.72 -2.78
CA LEU A 8 -5.06 6.63 -2.69
C LEU A 8 -5.88 6.51 -3.97
N GLN A 9 -6.30 7.64 -4.53
CA GLN A 9 -7.03 7.64 -5.80
C GLN A 9 -6.19 7.06 -6.94
N ARG A 10 -4.89 7.37 -6.96
CA ARG A 10 -3.98 6.81 -7.97
C ARG A 10 -3.88 5.29 -7.84
N LEU A 11 -3.79 4.80 -6.60
CA LEU A 11 -3.72 3.35 -6.37
C LEU A 11 -4.94 2.64 -6.94
N CYS A 12 -6.11 3.26 -6.82
CA CYS A 12 -7.37 2.64 -7.23
C CYS A 12 -7.70 2.89 -8.72
N ALA A 13 -6.80 3.51 -9.46
CA ALA A 13 -7.04 3.82 -10.85
C ALA A 13 -7.16 2.57 -11.70
N THR A 14 -7.91 2.66 -12.78
CA THR A 14 -8.09 1.60 -13.76
C THR A 14 -7.58 2.08 -15.11
N PRO A 15 -6.64 1.38 -15.76
CA PRO A 15 -5.98 0.14 -15.30
C PRO A 15 -5.04 0.37 -14.13
N THR A 16 -4.65 -0.73 -13.48
CA THR A 16 -3.73 -0.67 -12.33
C THR A 16 -2.45 0.05 -12.72
N PRO A 17 -2.05 1.08 -11.97
CA PRO A 17 -0.84 1.84 -12.33
C PRO A 17 0.42 1.04 -12.10
N SER A 18 1.45 1.35 -12.89
CA SER A 18 2.76 0.71 -12.80
C SER A 18 3.84 1.66 -12.27
N ASP A 19 3.45 2.88 -11.89
CA ASP A 19 4.39 3.94 -11.48
C ASP A 19 4.17 4.39 -10.03
N ILE A 20 3.59 3.53 -9.22
CA ILE A 20 3.40 3.82 -7.79
C ILE A 20 4.73 3.56 -7.08
N ARG A 21 5.29 4.58 -6.46
CA ARG A 21 6.54 4.44 -5.72
C ARG A 21 6.28 3.82 -4.35
N TRP A 22 7.28 3.09 -3.85
CA TRP A 22 7.18 2.46 -2.53
C TRP A 22 6.81 3.46 -1.44
N GLN A 23 7.45 4.63 -1.45
CA GLN A 23 7.18 5.66 -0.45
C GLN A 23 5.74 6.17 -0.52
N GLU A 24 5.20 6.24 -1.72
CA GLU A 24 3.82 6.66 -1.93
C GLU A 24 2.85 5.64 -1.34
N LEU A 25 3.06 4.36 -1.64
CA LEU A 25 2.24 3.27 -1.10
C LEU A 25 2.32 3.24 0.43
N ARG A 26 3.53 3.30 0.96
CA ARG A 26 3.75 3.29 2.39
C ARG A 26 3.05 4.46 3.07
N GLY A 27 3.15 5.66 2.48
CA GLY A 27 2.51 6.86 3.01
C GLY A 27 1.00 6.73 3.08
N VAL A 28 0.39 6.14 2.05
CA VAL A 28 -1.05 5.90 2.02
C VAL A 28 -1.46 4.95 3.15
N LEU A 29 -0.74 3.84 3.29
CA LEU A 29 -1.06 2.85 4.31
C LEU A 29 -0.91 3.45 5.72
N GLU A 30 0.15 4.20 5.95
CA GLU A 30 0.36 4.86 7.25
C GLU A 30 -0.75 5.87 7.53
N HIS A 31 -1.17 6.62 6.53
CA HIS A 31 -2.27 7.58 6.67
C HIS A 31 -3.58 6.89 7.05
N LEU A 32 -3.80 5.67 6.55
CA LEU A 32 -5.00 4.91 6.86
C LEU A 32 -4.95 4.20 8.20
N GLY A 33 -3.83 4.33 8.93
CA GLY A 33 -3.70 3.76 10.25
C GLY A 33 -2.88 2.48 10.33
N TYR A 34 -2.21 2.10 9.24
CA TYR A 34 -1.33 0.93 9.25
C TYR A 34 0.04 1.30 9.81
N GLU A 35 0.62 0.37 10.53
CA GLU A 35 1.97 0.49 11.05
C GLU A 35 2.86 -0.52 10.35
N MET A 36 4.00 -0.09 9.85
CA MET A 36 4.94 -0.98 9.19
C MET A 36 5.77 -1.72 10.22
N LEU A 37 5.64 -3.04 10.22
CA LEU A 37 6.43 -3.92 11.07
C LEU A 37 7.56 -4.48 10.22
N THR A 38 8.79 -4.03 10.48
CA THR A 38 9.95 -4.41 9.69
C THR A 38 10.36 -5.85 9.95
N LYS A 39 10.60 -6.60 8.86
CA LYS A 39 11.16 -7.94 8.92
C LYS A 39 12.46 -7.95 8.14
N SER A 40 13.17 -9.07 8.19
CA SER A 40 14.40 -9.23 7.42
C SER A 40 14.10 -9.30 5.93
N GLY A 41 15.05 -8.90 5.10
CA GLY A 41 14.91 -8.88 3.66
C GLY A 41 13.98 -7.79 3.18
N SER A 42 13.34 -8.01 2.03
CA SER A 42 12.46 -7.02 1.40
C SER A 42 11.01 -7.11 1.86
N ARG A 43 10.69 -8.10 2.68
CA ARG A 43 9.32 -8.30 3.15
C ARG A 43 8.96 -7.27 4.21
N ARG A 44 7.83 -6.60 4.03
CA ARG A 44 7.33 -5.60 4.97
C ARG A 44 5.89 -5.94 5.33
N LYS A 45 5.59 -5.96 6.62
CA LYS A 45 4.22 -6.17 7.11
C LYS A 45 3.64 -4.83 7.49
N PHE A 46 2.39 -4.60 7.11
CA PHE A 46 1.63 -3.44 7.53
C PHE A 46 0.42 -3.93 8.33
N TYR A 47 0.30 -3.47 9.56
CA TYR A 47 -0.77 -3.90 10.44
C TYR A 47 -1.61 -2.72 10.90
N ASN A 48 -2.93 -2.89 10.82
CA ASN A 48 -3.90 -1.90 11.29
C ASN A 48 -4.64 -2.49 12.48
N ALA A 49 -4.32 -2.01 13.69
CA ALA A 49 -4.90 -2.54 14.92
C ALA A 49 -6.40 -2.26 15.01
N ARG A 50 -6.85 -1.12 14.51
CA ARG A 50 -8.28 -0.75 14.56
C ARG A 50 -9.13 -1.68 13.72
N LYS A 51 -8.60 -2.12 12.58
CA LYS A 51 -9.31 -3.03 11.67
C LYS A 51 -8.88 -4.47 11.84
N GLN A 52 -7.87 -4.73 12.67
CA GLN A 52 -7.27 -6.05 12.81
C GLN A 52 -6.90 -6.62 11.45
N ALA A 53 -6.30 -5.78 10.62
CA ALA A 53 -5.98 -6.10 9.23
C ALA A 53 -4.48 -6.13 9.03
N LEU A 54 -4.01 -7.15 8.33
CA LEU A 54 -2.59 -7.31 8.04
C LEU A 54 -2.41 -7.47 6.54
N ILE A 55 -1.45 -6.76 5.98
CA ILE A 55 -1.05 -6.96 4.59
C ILE A 55 0.46 -7.03 4.52
N ILE A 56 0.97 -7.91 3.66
CA ILE A 56 2.40 -8.10 3.46
C ILE A 56 2.75 -7.60 2.05
N CYS A 57 3.73 -6.70 1.99
CA CYS A 57 4.24 -6.17 0.73
C CYS A 57 5.73 -6.39 0.66
N HIS A 58 6.26 -6.54 -0.57
CA HIS A 58 7.69 -6.60 -0.78
C HIS A 58 8.17 -5.23 -1.23
N GLU A 59 9.13 -4.67 -0.51
CA GLU A 59 9.73 -3.42 -0.92
C GLU A 59 10.50 -3.66 -2.22
N PRO A 60 10.22 -2.89 -3.29
CA PRO A 60 10.85 -3.14 -4.57
C PRO A 60 12.34 -2.82 -4.55
N HIS A 61 13.12 -3.61 -5.28
CA HIS A 61 14.56 -3.43 -5.40
C HIS A 61 15.04 -4.11 -6.67
N PRO A 62 15.79 -3.42 -7.53
CA PRO A 62 16.28 -2.04 -7.38
C PRO A 62 15.31 -0.97 -7.85
N SER A 63 14.15 -1.35 -8.41
CA SER A 63 13.17 -0.41 -8.91
C SER A 63 12.55 0.38 -7.76
N PRO A 64 12.32 1.69 -7.91
CA PRO A 64 11.60 2.46 -6.90
C PRO A 64 10.09 2.25 -6.94
N CYS A 65 9.58 1.57 -7.97
CA CYS A 65 8.14 1.43 -8.19
C CYS A 65 7.65 0.06 -7.76
N VAL A 66 6.46 0.06 -7.17
CA VAL A 66 5.80 -1.15 -6.69
C VAL A 66 5.23 -1.92 -7.88
N ASP A 67 5.34 -3.24 -7.83
CA ASP A 67 4.78 -4.14 -8.83
C ASP A 67 3.26 -3.99 -8.91
N LYS A 68 2.70 -4.06 -10.12
CA LYS A 68 1.26 -3.97 -10.35
C LYS A 68 0.48 -5.00 -9.55
N ALA A 69 0.99 -6.22 -9.45
CA ALA A 69 0.33 -7.27 -8.69
C ALA A 69 0.21 -6.87 -7.21
N CYS A 70 1.26 -6.27 -6.67
CA CYS A 70 1.24 -5.78 -5.30
C CYS A 70 0.21 -4.65 -5.13
N VAL A 71 0.16 -3.72 -6.07
CA VAL A 71 -0.81 -2.61 -6.03
C VAL A 71 -2.23 -3.19 -6.06
N ALA A 72 -2.50 -4.14 -6.94
CA ALA A 72 -3.82 -4.76 -7.05
C ALA A 72 -4.21 -5.47 -5.75
N ASP A 73 -3.27 -6.17 -5.13
CA ASP A 73 -3.51 -6.86 -3.86
C ASP A 73 -3.82 -5.88 -2.74
N VAL A 74 -3.09 -4.77 -2.68
CA VAL A 74 -3.33 -3.73 -1.68
C VAL A 74 -4.72 -3.13 -1.86
N VAL A 75 -5.10 -2.81 -3.09
CA VAL A 75 -6.40 -2.22 -3.39
C VAL A 75 -7.52 -3.18 -3.00
N ALA A 76 -7.39 -4.47 -3.34
CA ALA A 76 -8.37 -5.48 -2.96
C ALA A 76 -8.51 -5.58 -1.45
N HIS A 77 -7.38 -5.55 -0.74
CA HIS A 77 -7.36 -5.57 0.72
C HIS A 77 -8.11 -4.35 1.30
N LEU A 78 -7.83 -3.17 0.76
CA LEU A 78 -8.46 -1.94 1.23
C LEU A 78 -9.97 -1.94 0.97
N LYS A 79 -10.42 -2.54 -0.13
CA LYS A 79 -11.84 -2.69 -0.41
C LYS A 79 -12.52 -3.60 0.61
N VAL A 80 -11.89 -4.71 0.93
CA VAL A 80 -12.43 -5.67 1.91
C VAL A 80 -12.63 -5.00 3.26
N HIS A 81 -11.73 -4.11 3.65
CA HIS A 81 -11.77 -3.45 4.94
C HIS A 81 -12.48 -2.09 4.92
N GLY A 82 -13.10 -1.73 3.82
CA GLY A 82 -13.94 -0.55 3.76
C GLY A 82 -13.21 0.78 3.61
N PHE A 83 -11.94 0.78 3.25
CA PHE A 83 -11.19 2.01 3.04
C PHE A 83 -11.48 2.67 1.68
N VAL A 84 -11.90 1.89 0.72
CA VAL A 84 -12.22 2.39 -0.63
C VAL A 84 -13.48 1.71 -1.18
#